data_0b1dbe0737e7bb7eaa49aaabb0303790
#
_entry.id   0b1dbe0737e7bb7eaa49aaabb0303790
#
_cell.length_a   1.000
_cell.length_b   1.000
_cell.length_c   1.000
_cell.angle_alpha   90.00
_cell.angle_beta   90.00
_cell.angle_gamma   90.00
#
_symmetry.space_group_name_H-M   'P 1'
#
loop_
_entity.id
_entity.type
_entity.pdbx_description
1 polymer ?
#
loop_
_entity_poly.entity_id
_entity_poly.type
_entity_poly.pdbx_seq_one_letter_code
_entity_poly.pdbx_strand_id
1 'polypeptide(L)'
;MSDGKRRASERKPSWLRAFVPKSSPLVVTVCEGCGLYVIEDRETVWDVWDCGCVEGDDLTVAIILGRPLTRVVWLPSVGHPLLRSVSGCAGIRPDGQYLTGRTCRLARVSVKPFTPPKMERPPGRPWGGRNLTKREIEEFKRIWNMPYSRLKHEKAPTMVGQGDEKQTLF
;
A
#
# COMPACT_ATOMS: atom_id res chain seq x y z
N MET A 1 -3.53 -18.41 -36.77
CA MET A 1 -2.82 -17.16 -36.48
C MET A 1 -1.98 -17.43 -35.25
N SER A 2 -0.67 -17.60 -35.40
CA SER A 2 0.24 -17.94 -34.28
C SER A 2 0.47 -16.69 -33.46
N ASP A 3 0.03 -16.71 -32.19
CA ASP A 3 0.40 -15.73 -31.17
C ASP A 3 1.92 -15.78 -30.98
N GLY A 4 2.62 -15.04 -31.80
CA GLY A 4 4.04 -14.83 -31.66
C GLY A 4 4.31 -14.03 -30.39
N LYS A 5 4.44 -14.72 -29.25
CA LYS A 5 4.92 -14.10 -27.99
C LYS A 5 6.21 -13.35 -28.31
N ARG A 6 6.12 -12.04 -28.44
CA ARG A 6 7.29 -11.18 -28.63
C ARG A 6 8.25 -11.40 -27.47
N ARG A 7 9.51 -11.63 -27.81
CA ARG A 7 10.57 -11.76 -26.79
C ARG A 7 10.82 -10.38 -26.19
N ALA A 8 10.91 -10.32 -24.87
CA ALA A 8 11.30 -9.10 -24.19
C ALA A 8 12.71 -8.68 -24.63
N SER A 9 12.92 -7.38 -24.81
CA SER A 9 14.23 -6.81 -25.14
C SER A 9 15.19 -6.77 -23.95
N GLU A 10 14.69 -7.05 -22.75
CA GLU A 10 15.45 -7.04 -21.51
C GLU A 10 15.10 -8.25 -20.63
N ARG A 11 15.95 -8.52 -19.61
CA ARG A 11 15.65 -9.53 -18.60
C ARG A 11 14.60 -8.98 -17.62
N LYS A 12 13.60 -9.81 -17.29
CA LYS A 12 12.57 -9.44 -16.30
C LYS A 12 13.22 -9.08 -14.96
N PRO A 13 12.97 -7.87 -14.43
CA PRO A 13 13.47 -7.46 -13.12
C PRO A 13 12.98 -8.40 -12.01
N SER A 14 13.92 -8.87 -11.17
CA SER A 14 13.62 -9.88 -10.13
C SER A 14 12.62 -9.39 -9.07
N TRP A 15 12.65 -8.10 -8.74
CA TRP A 15 11.76 -7.50 -7.75
C TRP A 15 10.28 -7.53 -8.15
N LEU A 16 9.98 -7.59 -9.43
CA LEU A 16 8.60 -7.65 -9.92
C LEU A 16 7.84 -8.91 -9.45
N ARG A 17 8.56 -9.99 -9.12
CA ARG A 17 7.92 -11.20 -8.58
C ARG A 17 7.28 -10.94 -7.21
N ALA A 18 7.95 -10.15 -6.36
CA ALA A 18 7.44 -9.79 -5.04
C ALA A 18 6.41 -8.65 -5.13
N PHE A 19 6.61 -7.73 -6.08
CA PHE A 19 5.72 -6.60 -6.30
C PHE A 19 4.35 -7.01 -6.85
N VAL A 20 4.33 -7.97 -7.77
CA VAL A 20 3.11 -8.45 -8.43
C VAL A 20 2.92 -9.94 -8.13
N PRO A 21 2.44 -10.31 -6.92
CA PRO A 21 2.08 -11.69 -6.62
C PRO A 21 0.85 -12.12 -7.44
N LYS A 22 0.61 -13.43 -7.50
CA LYS A 22 -0.50 -14.00 -8.30
C LYS A 22 -1.89 -13.51 -7.88
N SER A 23 -2.04 -13.10 -6.62
CA SER A 23 -3.29 -12.57 -6.05
C SER A 23 -3.52 -11.09 -6.35
N SER A 24 -2.54 -10.40 -6.94
CA SER A 24 -2.64 -8.98 -7.27
C SER A 24 -3.47 -8.74 -8.52
N PRO A 25 -4.23 -7.64 -8.61
CA PRO A 25 -4.85 -7.19 -9.84
C PRO A 25 -3.82 -6.72 -10.88
N LEU A 26 -2.60 -6.43 -10.43
CA LEU A 26 -1.51 -6.00 -11.30
C LEU A 26 -0.94 -7.17 -12.10
N VAL A 27 -0.56 -6.92 -13.34
CA VAL A 27 0.06 -7.91 -14.23
C VAL A 27 1.31 -7.34 -14.85
N VAL A 28 2.35 -8.17 -14.94
CA VAL A 28 3.59 -7.80 -15.65
C VAL A 28 3.52 -8.37 -17.06
N THR A 29 3.52 -7.48 -18.03
CA THR A 29 3.50 -7.82 -19.47
C THR A 29 4.72 -7.25 -20.18
N VAL A 30 4.84 -7.54 -21.47
CA VAL A 30 5.87 -6.95 -22.33
C VAL A 30 5.20 -5.98 -23.28
N CYS A 31 5.63 -4.73 -23.24
CA CYS A 31 5.10 -3.70 -24.13
C CYS A 31 5.32 -4.09 -25.59
N GLU A 32 4.26 -4.12 -26.37
CA GLU A 32 4.31 -4.50 -27.78
C GLU A 32 5.14 -3.53 -28.64
N GLY A 33 5.18 -2.26 -28.26
CA GLY A 33 5.89 -1.22 -29.03
C GLY A 33 7.39 -1.24 -28.84
N CYS A 34 7.90 -1.55 -27.63
CA CYS A 34 9.33 -1.41 -27.30
C CYS A 34 9.97 -2.67 -26.70
N GLY A 35 9.21 -3.70 -26.41
CA GLY A 35 9.70 -4.95 -25.83
C GLY A 35 10.15 -4.86 -24.37
N LEU A 36 9.90 -3.75 -23.69
CA LEU A 36 10.24 -3.58 -22.27
C LEU A 36 9.14 -4.13 -21.38
N TYR A 37 9.49 -4.58 -20.18
CA TYR A 37 8.49 -4.96 -19.17
C TYR A 37 7.72 -3.77 -18.67
N VAL A 38 6.42 -3.95 -18.50
CA VAL A 38 5.47 -2.95 -17.98
C VAL A 38 4.55 -3.61 -16.95
N ILE A 39 3.96 -2.77 -16.09
CA ILE A 39 2.95 -3.18 -15.12
C ILE A 39 1.60 -2.66 -15.63
N GLU A 40 0.65 -3.55 -15.78
CA GLU A 40 -0.74 -3.22 -16.14
C GLU A 40 -1.63 -3.42 -14.92
N ASP A 41 -2.53 -2.47 -14.68
CA ASP A 41 -3.57 -2.60 -13.68
C ASP A 41 -4.85 -3.08 -14.36
N ARG A 42 -5.38 -4.23 -13.94
CA ARG A 42 -6.60 -4.82 -14.50
C ARG A 42 -7.88 -4.19 -13.96
N GLU A 43 -7.80 -3.49 -12.84
CA GLU A 43 -8.96 -2.82 -12.25
C GLU A 43 -9.20 -1.46 -12.89
N THR A 44 -8.12 -0.77 -13.27
CA THR A 44 -8.19 0.48 -14.01
C THR A 44 -7.98 0.19 -15.49
N VAL A 45 -9.02 0.43 -16.29
CA VAL A 45 -8.99 0.15 -17.71
C VAL A 45 -7.84 0.91 -18.38
N TRP A 46 -6.82 0.14 -18.85
CA TRP A 46 -5.73 0.60 -19.72
C TRP A 46 -4.57 1.37 -19.12
N ASP A 47 -4.43 1.44 -17.82
CA ASP A 47 -3.28 2.08 -17.21
C ASP A 47 -2.03 1.17 -17.28
N VAL A 48 -1.03 1.61 -18.05
CA VAL A 48 0.24 0.90 -18.24
C VAL A 48 1.38 1.73 -17.63
N TRP A 49 2.14 1.11 -16.74
CA TRP A 49 3.17 1.75 -15.95
C TRP A 49 4.55 1.19 -16.25
N ASP A 50 5.58 2.03 -16.21
CA ASP A 50 6.97 1.62 -16.34
C ASP A 50 7.39 0.75 -15.15
N CYS A 51 8.19 -0.29 -15.40
CA CYS A 51 8.82 -1.12 -14.38
C CYS A 51 10.04 -0.40 -13.75
N GLY A 52 9.77 0.65 -12.98
CA GLY A 52 10.78 1.41 -12.26
C GLY A 52 10.12 2.37 -11.30
N CYS A 53 10.54 2.31 -10.03
CA CYS A 53 10.01 3.19 -8.99
C CYS A 53 10.71 4.54 -9.05
N VAL A 54 9.95 5.62 -9.02
CA VAL A 54 10.47 6.99 -8.95
C VAL A 54 10.24 7.56 -7.55
N GLU A 55 11.29 8.12 -6.98
CA GLU A 55 11.31 8.77 -5.67
C GLU A 55 12.43 9.82 -5.65
N GLY A 56 12.36 10.80 -4.76
CA GLY A 56 13.38 11.86 -4.63
C GLY A 56 13.61 12.60 -5.95
N ASP A 57 14.85 12.62 -6.44
CA ASP A 57 15.23 13.33 -7.65
C ASP A 57 14.57 12.77 -8.91
N ASP A 58 14.42 11.43 -8.99
CA ASP A 58 13.72 10.80 -10.12
C ASP A 58 12.25 11.25 -10.19
N LEU A 59 11.62 11.45 -9.03
CA LEU A 59 10.24 11.99 -8.95
C LEU A 59 10.19 13.42 -9.50
N THR A 60 11.16 14.24 -9.13
CA THR A 60 11.27 15.61 -9.65
C THR A 60 11.43 15.62 -11.17
N VAL A 61 12.28 14.74 -11.70
CA VAL A 61 12.45 14.58 -13.16
C VAL A 61 11.15 14.15 -13.82
N ALA A 62 10.42 13.19 -13.23
CA ALA A 62 9.15 12.73 -13.77
C ALA A 62 8.11 13.86 -13.84
N ILE A 63 8.05 14.73 -12.82
CA ILE A 63 7.15 15.88 -12.75
C ILE A 63 7.52 16.91 -13.84
N ILE A 64 8.80 17.26 -13.97
CA ILE A 64 9.28 18.21 -14.97
C ILE A 64 8.96 17.72 -16.39
N LEU A 65 9.08 16.41 -16.63
CA LEU A 65 8.75 15.78 -17.90
C LEU A 65 7.23 15.61 -18.14
N GLY A 66 6.39 16.02 -17.20
CA GLY A 66 4.93 15.89 -17.29
C GLY A 66 4.45 14.43 -17.38
N ARG A 67 5.22 13.48 -16.80
CA ARG A 67 4.83 12.05 -16.87
C ARG A 67 3.64 11.77 -15.95
N PRO A 68 2.64 11.03 -16.42
CA PRO A 68 1.58 10.55 -15.54
C PRO A 68 2.19 9.76 -14.38
N LEU A 69 1.70 10.00 -13.16
CA LEU A 69 2.19 9.37 -11.95
C LEU A 69 1.09 8.58 -11.26
N THR A 70 1.42 7.40 -10.76
CA THR A 70 0.59 6.66 -9.83
C THR A 70 1.37 6.38 -8.56
N ARG A 71 0.76 6.59 -7.41
CA ARG A 71 1.38 6.33 -6.11
C ARG A 71 1.28 4.87 -5.76
N VAL A 72 2.40 4.28 -5.35
CA VAL A 72 2.43 2.92 -4.82
C VAL A 72 2.12 2.96 -3.33
N VAL A 73 1.07 2.28 -2.92
CA VAL A 73 0.66 2.15 -1.52
C VAL A 73 0.77 0.70 -1.12
N TRP A 74 1.66 0.42 -0.16
CA TRP A 74 1.78 -0.92 0.40
C TRP A 74 0.88 -1.09 1.60
N LEU A 75 -0.07 -2.03 1.52
CA LEU A 75 -0.93 -2.40 2.64
C LEU A 75 -0.59 -3.83 3.07
N PRO A 76 -0.05 -4.03 4.28
CA PRO A 76 0.34 -5.35 4.77
C PRO A 76 -0.80 -6.35 4.84
N SER A 77 -2.01 -5.85 5.14
CA SER A 77 -3.23 -6.66 5.21
C SER A 77 -3.63 -7.27 3.87
N VAL A 78 -3.21 -6.63 2.77
CA VAL A 78 -3.55 -7.06 1.40
C VAL A 78 -2.45 -7.93 0.81
N GLY A 79 -1.20 -7.75 1.26
CA GLY A 79 -0.05 -8.54 0.81
C GLY A 79 0.46 -8.21 -0.59
N HIS A 80 -0.07 -7.17 -1.22
CA HIS A 80 0.39 -6.66 -2.51
C HIS A 80 0.25 -5.12 -2.57
N PRO A 81 1.00 -4.42 -3.44
CA PRO A 81 0.86 -2.99 -3.61
C PRO A 81 -0.46 -2.65 -4.31
N LEU A 82 -1.01 -1.50 -3.94
CA LEU A 82 -2.12 -0.86 -4.62
C LEU A 82 -1.60 0.37 -5.35
N LEU A 83 -2.13 0.62 -6.54
CA LEU A 83 -1.86 1.82 -7.31
C LEU A 83 -2.96 2.85 -7.06
N ARG A 84 -2.56 4.07 -6.73
CA ARG A 84 -3.48 5.18 -6.55
C ARG A 84 -3.13 6.30 -7.52
N SER A 85 -4.07 6.65 -8.37
CA SER A 85 -3.92 7.77 -9.28
C SER A 85 -3.59 9.05 -8.51
N VAL A 86 -2.68 9.85 -9.05
CA VAL A 86 -2.28 11.14 -8.51
C VAL A 86 -2.80 12.22 -9.46
N SER A 87 -3.81 12.96 -9.00
CA SER A 87 -4.34 14.10 -9.71
C SER A 87 -3.69 15.39 -9.20
N GLY A 88 -2.86 16.00 -10.07
CA GLY A 88 -2.17 17.25 -9.77
C GLY A 88 -1.06 17.16 -8.72
N CYS A 89 -0.36 18.26 -8.50
CA CYS A 89 0.79 18.33 -7.58
C CYS A 89 0.40 18.16 -6.10
N ALA A 90 -0.84 18.46 -5.73
CA ALA A 90 -1.31 18.36 -4.34
C ALA A 90 -1.35 16.92 -3.79
N GLY A 91 -1.40 15.93 -4.68
CA GLY A 91 -1.39 14.50 -4.30
C GLY A 91 0.02 13.90 -4.18
N ILE A 92 1.06 14.66 -4.50
CA ILE A 92 2.45 14.19 -4.51
C ILE A 92 3.05 14.40 -3.13
N ARG A 93 3.59 13.32 -2.55
CA ARG A 93 4.34 13.35 -1.28
C ARG A 93 5.82 13.15 -1.56
N PRO A 94 6.71 13.97 -0.98
CA PRO A 94 8.16 13.86 -1.22
C PRO A 94 8.75 12.51 -0.81
N ASP A 95 8.17 11.87 0.20
CA ASP A 95 8.54 10.56 0.74
C ASP A 95 7.81 9.38 0.07
N GLY A 96 7.01 9.68 -0.95
CA GLY A 96 6.24 8.68 -1.68
C GLY A 96 7.04 7.94 -2.75
N GLN A 97 6.65 6.72 -3.03
CA GLN A 97 7.12 5.95 -4.19
C GLN A 97 6.04 5.91 -5.26
N TYR A 98 6.44 6.13 -6.50
CA TYR A 98 5.51 6.25 -7.63
C TYR A 98 5.97 5.40 -8.80
N LEU A 99 5.06 5.08 -9.70
CA LEU A 99 5.35 4.57 -11.03
C LEU A 99 4.99 5.65 -12.05
N THR A 100 5.73 5.70 -13.15
CA THR A 100 5.46 6.61 -14.27
C THR A 100 4.64 5.90 -15.36
N GLY A 101 3.69 6.61 -15.94
CA GLY A 101 2.92 6.11 -17.08
C GLY A 101 3.83 5.77 -18.24
N ARG A 102 3.57 4.64 -18.90
CA ARG A 102 4.38 4.15 -20.02
C ARG A 102 4.14 4.96 -21.28
N THR A 103 5.22 5.44 -21.87
CA THR A 103 5.25 6.05 -23.20
C THR A 103 6.37 5.40 -24.01
N CYS A 104 6.02 4.59 -25.02
CA CYS A 104 6.98 3.74 -25.74
C CYS A 104 8.16 4.45 -26.39
N ARG A 105 8.01 5.74 -26.70
CA ARG A 105 9.06 6.55 -27.36
C ARG A 105 9.96 7.28 -26.40
N LEU A 106 9.67 7.24 -25.11
CA LEU A 106 10.44 7.92 -24.07
C LEU A 106 11.20 6.89 -23.23
N ALA A 107 12.40 7.29 -22.83
CA ALA A 107 13.17 6.53 -21.85
C ALA A 107 12.43 6.44 -20.52
N ARG A 108 12.65 5.37 -19.77
CA ARG A 108 12.19 5.27 -18.39
C ARG A 108 12.89 6.33 -17.55
N VAL A 109 12.17 6.93 -16.63
CA VAL A 109 12.73 7.87 -15.67
C VAL A 109 13.61 7.15 -14.66
N SER A 110 13.18 5.93 -14.24
CA SER A 110 13.89 5.14 -13.25
C SER A 110 13.81 3.65 -13.57
N VAL A 111 14.81 2.90 -13.10
CA VAL A 111 14.84 1.44 -13.10
C VAL A 111 14.94 0.88 -11.68
N LYS A 112 14.85 1.73 -10.67
CA LYS A 112 14.94 1.35 -9.26
C LYS A 112 13.83 0.38 -8.87
N PRO A 113 14.11 -0.63 -8.04
CA PRO A 113 13.09 -1.51 -7.50
C PRO A 113 12.18 -0.77 -6.52
N PHE A 114 10.95 -1.24 -6.41
CA PHE A 114 10.10 -0.84 -5.29
C PHE A 114 10.67 -1.43 -3.99
N THR A 115 10.78 -0.58 -2.98
CA THR A 115 11.18 -0.98 -1.63
C THR A 115 9.99 -0.81 -0.70
N PRO A 116 9.39 -1.90 -0.19
CA PRO A 116 8.31 -1.79 0.78
C PRO A 116 8.78 -0.95 1.96
N PRO A 117 7.96 -0.01 2.46
CA PRO A 117 8.31 0.77 3.63
C PRO A 117 8.60 -0.19 4.78
N LYS A 118 9.74 0.03 5.45
CA LYS A 118 10.03 -0.68 6.70
C LYS A 118 8.89 -0.34 7.66
N MET A 119 8.01 -1.30 7.89
CA MET A 119 7.07 -1.18 8.97
C MET A 119 7.88 -1.28 10.27
N GLU A 120 8.28 -0.15 10.79
CA GLU A 120 8.56 -0.09 12.22
C GLU A 120 7.25 -0.54 12.88
N ARG A 121 7.22 -1.79 13.31
CA ARG A 121 6.23 -2.16 14.32
C ARG A 121 6.46 -1.14 15.41
N PRO A 122 5.47 -0.26 15.73
CA PRO A 122 5.61 0.59 16.88
C PRO A 122 6.08 -0.34 17.98
N PRO A 123 7.18 0.00 18.74
CA PRO A 123 7.74 -0.85 19.77
C PRO A 123 6.54 -1.35 20.52
N GLY A 124 6.29 -2.66 20.41
CA GLY A 124 4.99 -3.19 20.72
C GLY A 124 4.53 -2.53 22.00
N ARG A 125 3.60 -1.59 21.91
CA ARG A 125 2.68 -1.52 23.02
C ARG A 125 2.31 -2.99 23.16
N PRO A 126 2.85 -3.65 24.19
CA PRO A 126 2.31 -4.95 24.46
C PRO A 126 0.81 -4.68 24.34
N TRP A 127 0.07 -5.48 23.61
CA TRP A 127 -1.35 -5.57 23.79
C TRP A 127 -1.53 -5.81 25.31
N GLY A 128 -0.97 -4.93 26.05
CA GLY A 128 -0.79 -4.80 27.44
C GLY A 128 -1.84 -3.85 27.90
N GLY A 129 -2.95 -4.23 27.60
CA GLY A 129 -3.91 -4.29 28.65
C GLY A 129 -3.19 -5.13 29.74
N ARG A 130 -2.97 -4.52 30.93
CA ARG A 130 -2.77 -5.30 32.14
C ARG A 130 -3.40 -6.67 31.98
N ASN A 131 -2.73 -7.72 32.37
CA ASN A 131 -3.28 -9.06 32.32
C ASN A 131 -4.69 -9.02 32.91
N LEU A 132 -5.68 -9.26 32.06
CA LEU A 132 -7.07 -9.24 32.50
C LEU A 132 -7.24 -10.20 33.65
N THR A 133 -7.83 -9.74 34.72
CA THR A 133 -8.16 -10.61 35.85
C THR A 133 -9.18 -11.67 35.41
N LYS A 134 -9.21 -12.81 36.08
CA LYS A 134 -10.18 -13.87 35.81
C LYS A 134 -11.62 -13.31 35.74
N ARG A 135 -11.94 -12.39 36.63
CA ARG A 135 -13.26 -11.72 36.68
C ARG A 135 -13.55 -10.90 35.41
N GLU A 136 -12.58 -10.15 34.92
CA GLU A 136 -12.72 -9.36 33.67
C GLU A 136 -12.87 -10.28 32.45
N ILE A 137 -12.19 -11.42 32.43
CA ILE A 137 -12.33 -12.42 31.38
C ILE A 137 -13.73 -13.06 31.39
N GLU A 138 -14.25 -13.37 32.58
CA GLU A 138 -15.59 -13.94 32.71
C GLU A 138 -16.66 -12.94 32.31
N GLU A 139 -16.51 -11.67 32.72
CA GLU A 139 -17.42 -10.62 32.34
C GLU A 139 -17.40 -10.34 30.82
N PHE A 140 -16.21 -10.32 30.22
CA PHE A 140 -16.08 -10.24 28.76
C PHE A 140 -16.80 -11.40 28.05
N LYS A 141 -16.61 -12.65 28.53
CA LYS A 141 -17.30 -13.82 27.97
C LYS A 141 -18.81 -13.70 28.13
N ARG A 142 -19.28 -13.22 29.27
CA ARG A 142 -20.71 -12.98 29.52
C ARG A 142 -21.29 -11.99 28.51
N ILE A 143 -20.64 -10.85 28.33
CA ILE A 143 -21.06 -9.80 27.39
C ILE A 143 -21.00 -10.29 25.95
N TRP A 144 -19.92 -11.00 25.57
CA TRP A 144 -19.73 -11.53 24.23
C TRP A 144 -20.82 -12.54 23.82
N ASN A 145 -21.28 -13.37 24.77
CA ASN A 145 -22.33 -14.36 24.53
C ASN A 145 -23.75 -13.81 24.73
N MET A 146 -23.90 -12.51 25.04
CA MET A 146 -25.19 -11.91 25.28
C MET A 146 -25.91 -11.58 23.96
N PRO A 147 -27.20 -11.93 23.82
CA PRO A 147 -27.99 -11.52 22.66
C PRO A 147 -27.99 -10.00 22.49
N TYR A 148 -27.88 -9.52 21.26
CA TYR A 148 -27.82 -8.09 20.93
C TYR A 148 -28.98 -7.26 21.50
N SER A 149 -30.18 -7.87 21.63
CA SER A 149 -31.35 -7.25 22.23
C SER A 149 -31.15 -6.87 23.71
N ARG A 150 -30.33 -7.62 24.44
CA ARG A 150 -29.98 -7.31 25.84
C ARG A 150 -28.82 -6.34 25.97
N LEU A 151 -27.88 -6.36 25.04
CA LEU A 151 -26.74 -5.42 25.00
C LEU A 151 -27.17 -3.96 24.97
N LYS A 152 -28.28 -3.63 24.31
CA LYS A 152 -28.82 -2.27 24.22
C LYS A 152 -29.26 -1.68 25.56
N HIS A 153 -29.57 -2.52 26.54
CA HIS A 153 -30.12 -2.08 27.85
C HIS A 153 -29.09 -2.18 28.98
N GLU A 154 -27.93 -2.75 28.72
CA GLU A 154 -26.86 -2.84 29.70
C GLU A 154 -25.98 -1.59 29.62
N LYS A 155 -25.87 -0.84 30.72
CA LYS A 155 -24.96 0.30 30.81
C LYS A 155 -23.55 -0.18 30.54
N ALA A 156 -22.86 0.49 29.61
CA ALA A 156 -21.46 0.24 29.37
C ALA A 156 -20.68 0.23 30.68
N PRO A 157 -19.80 -0.76 30.91
CA PRO A 157 -18.99 -0.79 32.13
C PRO A 157 -18.21 0.51 32.23
N THR A 158 -18.38 1.23 33.34
CA THR A 158 -17.65 2.46 33.60
C THR A 158 -16.17 2.10 33.72
N MET A 159 -15.41 2.41 32.70
CA MET A 159 -13.94 2.32 32.76
C MET A 159 -13.51 3.32 33.83
N VAL A 160 -13.18 2.82 35.01
CA VAL A 160 -12.55 3.64 36.08
C VAL A 160 -11.15 4.01 35.56
N GLY A 161 -11.06 5.15 34.92
CA GLY A 161 -9.79 5.77 34.56
C GLY A 161 -9.14 6.28 35.85
N GLN A 162 -8.10 5.61 36.29
CA GLN A 162 -7.10 6.19 37.17
C GLN A 162 -6.26 7.17 36.38
N GLY A 163 -6.23 8.43 36.82
CA GLY A 163 -5.24 9.40 36.36
C GLY A 163 -5.78 10.77 36.08
N ASP A 164 -6.32 11.44 37.12
CA ASP A 164 -6.29 12.90 37.18
C ASP A 164 -4.84 13.37 37.30
N GLU A 165 -4.22 13.67 36.18
CA GLU A 165 -3.02 14.49 36.17
C GLU A 165 -3.39 15.85 35.56
N LYS A 166 -3.66 16.81 36.47
CA LYS A 166 -3.78 18.22 36.17
C LYS A 166 -2.52 18.71 35.49
N GLN A 167 -2.56 18.88 34.18
CA GLN A 167 -1.60 19.73 33.50
C GLN A 167 -2.05 21.18 33.61
N THR A 168 -1.40 21.88 34.52
CA THR A 168 -1.40 23.34 34.60
C THR A 168 -0.68 23.90 33.37
N LEU A 169 -1.43 24.57 32.53
CA LEU A 169 -0.89 25.42 31.46
C LEU A 169 -0.31 26.71 32.08
N PHE A 170 0.98 26.94 31.84
CA PHE A 170 1.59 28.25 31.79
C PHE A 170 2.14 28.49 30.40
#